data_50c3fcb12f26293f8e308097daf0cce8
#
_entry.id   50c3fcb12f26293f8e308097daf0cce8
#
_cell.length_a   1.000
_cell.length_b   1.000
_cell.length_c   1.000
_cell.angle_alpha   90.00
_cell.angle_beta   90.00
_cell.angle_gamma   90.00
#
_symmetry.space_group_name_H-M   'P 1'
#
loop_
_entity.id
_entity.type
_entity.pdbx_description
1 polymer ?
#
loop_
_entity_poly.entity_id
_entity_poly.type
_entity_poly.pdbx_seq_one_letter_code
_entity_poly.pdbx_strand_id
1 'polypeptide(L)'
;MNILTIDTGTTNTRVFAWRDGEVIAHSARQVGVRDTAITGSRHTLETGVQTAIQETLHHAGLGTDQVDLVLASGMITSNMGLHEVPHLLAPAGMGELAAAMVAAPIPAIWHQPVWLVPGVRNRVDHIGLHNVEAMDMMRGEEVESMALVKRLNICEPAVIVLPGSHSKFVSLDGAQRITGCVTTLAGELLQVITHNTILASSLDSGFADEIDREMLLAGARSAKQIGLGRACFSVRTLDQFTVYDRNA
;
A
#
# COMPACT_ATOMS: atom_id res chain seq x y z
N MET A 1 15.98 -18.97 13.03
CA MET A 1 14.53 -18.72 13.25
C MET A 1 13.84 -18.61 11.91
N ASN A 2 12.77 -19.40 11.70
CA ASN A 2 11.97 -19.36 10.46
C ASN A 2 10.68 -18.56 10.70
N ILE A 3 10.44 -17.52 9.90
CA ILE A 3 9.28 -16.65 10.02
C ILE A 3 8.51 -16.67 8.70
N LEU A 4 7.19 -16.69 8.77
CA LEU A 4 6.33 -16.34 7.65
C LEU A 4 5.80 -14.92 7.83
N THR A 5 5.86 -14.12 6.77
CA THR A 5 5.17 -12.83 6.71
C THR A 5 4.12 -12.86 5.63
N ILE A 6 2.92 -12.38 5.96
CA ILE A 6 1.75 -12.30 5.07
C ILE A 6 1.43 -10.83 4.88
N ASP A 7 1.46 -10.37 3.64
CA ASP A 7 0.98 -9.06 3.23
C ASP A 7 -0.26 -9.24 2.36
N THR A 8 -1.39 -8.72 2.83
CA THR A 8 -2.64 -8.75 2.06
C THR A 8 -3.09 -7.33 1.73
N GLY A 9 -3.15 -7.04 0.46
CA GLY A 9 -3.70 -5.80 -0.05
C GLY A 9 -5.17 -5.91 -0.45
N THR A 10 -5.62 -4.95 -1.24
CA THR A 10 -6.99 -4.94 -1.79
C THR A 10 -7.21 -6.08 -2.79
N THR A 11 -6.21 -6.39 -3.63
CA THR A 11 -6.33 -7.34 -4.75
C THR A 11 -5.31 -8.47 -4.71
N ASN A 12 -4.26 -8.35 -3.93
CA ASN A 12 -3.16 -9.32 -3.92
C ASN A 12 -2.78 -9.69 -2.49
N THR A 13 -2.36 -10.94 -2.33
CA THR A 13 -1.73 -11.46 -1.11
C THR A 13 -0.34 -11.97 -1.47
N ARG A 14 0.66 -11.63 -0.66
CA ARG A 14 2.04 -12.09 -0.76
C ARG A 14 2.43 -12.77 0.54
N VAL A 15 3.15 -13.88 0.42
CA VAL A 15 3.71 -14.59 1.57
C VAL A 15 5.21 -14.77 1.34
N PHE A 16 6.00 -14.47 2.37
CA PHE A 16 7.44 -14.65 2.36
C PHE A 16 7.86 -15.56 3.50
N ALA A 17 8.76 -16.48 3.21
CA ALA A 17 9.45 -17.26 4.22
C ALA A 17 10.85 -16.68 4.45
N TRP A 18 11.17 -16.45 5.71
CA TRP A 18 12.44 -15.89 6.17
C TRP A 18 13.18 -16.90 7.00
N ARG A 19 14.49 -16.96 6.84
CA ARG A 19 15.40 -17.69 7.74
C ARG A 19 16.53 -16.75 8.16
N ASP A 20 16.63 -16.51 9.46
CA ASP A 20 17.68 -15.67 10.06
C ASP A 20 17.79 -14.28 9.41
N GLY A 21 16.66 -13.69 9.03
CA GLY A 21 16.55 -12.36 8.43
C GLY A 21 16.65 -12.31 6.92
N GLU A 22 16.87 -13.44 6.24
CA GLU A 22 16.94 -13.52 4.79
C GLU A 22 15.69 -14.20 4.21
N VAL A 23 15.20 -13.68 3.08
CA VAL A 23 14.08 -14.30 2.33
C VAL A 23 14.59 -15.56 1.65
N ILE A 24 14.01 -16.71 1.98
CA ILE A 24 14.36 -18.00 1.40
C ILE A 24 13.34 -18.49 0.37
N ALA A 25 12.09 -18.03 0.43
CA ALA A 25 11.05 -18.32 -0.56
C ALA A 25 9.91 -17.29 -0.48
N HIS A 26 9.13 -17.20 -1.53
CA HIS A 26 7.91 -16.40 -1.53
C HIS A 26 6.88 -16.95 -2.52
N SER A 27 5.64 -16.57 -2.33
CA SER A 27 4.54 -16.75 -3.28
C SER A 27 3.61 -15.54 -3.28
N ALA A 28 2.82 -15.40 -4.34
CA ALA A 28 1.80 -14.36 -4.46
C ALA A 28 0.53 -14.93 -5.10
N ARG A 29 -0.63 -14.39 -4.67
CA ARG A 29 -1.94 -14.70 -5.22
C ARG A 29 -2.72 -13.44 -5.53
N GLN A 30 -3.46 -13.45 -6.63
CA GLN A 30 -4.41 -12.38 -6.96
C GLN A 30 -5.71 -12.56 -6.15
N VAL A 31 -5.56 -12.46 -4.84
CA VAL A 31 -6.65 -12.54 -3.86
C VAL A 31 -6.39 -11.46 -2.81
N GLY A 32 -7.43 -10.71 -2.45
CA GLY A 32 -7.37 -9.67 -1.44
C GLY A 32 -8.74 -9.37 -0.83
N VAL A 33 -8.84 -8.31 -0.03
CA VAL A 33 -10.12 -7.97 0.64
C VAL A 33 -11.22 -7.53 -0.33
N ARG A 34 -10.88 -7.19 -1.57
CA ARG A 34 -11.85 -6.91 -2.63
C ARG A 34 -12.76 -8.11 -2.89
N ASP A 35 -12.22 -9.32 -2.83
CA ASP A 35 -12.99 -10.55 -3.03
C ASP A 35 -14.03 -10.72 -1.93
N THR A 36 -13.66 -10.42 -0.67
CA THR A 36 -14.60 -10.37 0.45
C THR A 36 -15.68 -9.29 0.24
N ALA A 37 -15.30 -8.10 -0.23
CA ALA A 37 -16.24 -7.01 -0.49
C ALA A 37 -17.27 -7.37 -1.57
N ILE A 38 -16.84 -8.06 -2.63
CA ILE A 38 -17.70 -8.46 -3.74
C ILE A 38 -18.62 -9.63 -3.36
N THR A 39 -18.08 -10.64 -2.67
CA THR A 39 -18.80 -11.88 -2.38
C THR A 39 -19.58 -11.88 -1.07
N GLY A 40 -19.24 -10.96 -0.15
CA GLY A 40 -19.73 -10.97 1.24
C GLY A 40 -19.17 -12.11 2.07
N SER A 41 -18.20 -12.88 1.55
CA SER A 41 -17.62 -14.07 2.20
C SER A 41 -16.10 -13.97 2.26
N ARG A 42 -15.51 -14.34 3.40
CA ARG A 42 -14.06 -14.42 3.59
C ARG A 42 -13.42 -15.69 2.99
N HIS A 43 -14.22 -16.63 2.54
CA HIS A 43 -13.75 -17.96 2.10
C HIS A 43 -12.72 -17.90 0.97
N THR A 44 -12.92 -17.04 -0.02
CA THR A 44 -11.96 -16.84 -1.13
C THR A 44 -10.62 -16.32 -0.59
N LEU A 45 -10.67 -15.34 0.32
CA LEU A 45 -9.47 -14.78 0.95
C LEU A 45 -8.75 -15.82 1.80
N GLU A 46 -9.47 -16.56 2.64
CA GLU A 46 -8.93 -17.64 3.48
C GLU A 46 -8.20 -18.68 2.63
N THR A 47 -8.87 -19.18 1.58
CA THR A 47 -8.31 -20.19 0.66
C THR A 47 -7.08 -19.66 -0.07
N GLY A 48 -7.13 -18.41 -0.54
CA GLY A 48 -6.00 -17.78 -1.24
C GLY A 48 -4.78 -17.59 -0.35
N VAL A 49 -4.98 -17.10 0.89
CA VAL A 49 -3.90 -16.95 1.88
C VAL A 49 -3.32 -18.32 2.25
N GLN A 50 -4.17 -19.31 2.55
CA GLN A 50 -3.73 -20.66 2.88
C GLN A 50 -2.90 -21.28 1.74
N THR A 51 -3.37 -21.16 0.50
CA THR A 51 -2.64 -21.65 -0.68
C THR A 51 -1.27 -20.98 -0.81
N ALA A 52 -1.21 -19.65 -0.64
CA ALA A 52 0.05 -18.92 -0.71
C ALA A 52 1.03 -19.37 0.39
N ILE A 53 0.54 -19.62 1.61
CA ILE A 53 1.35 -20.17 2.70
C ILE A 53 1.92 -21.54 2.32
N GLN A 54 1.08 -22.46 1.85
CA GLN A 54 1.48 -23.83 1.49
C GLN A 54 2.55 -23.83 0.39
N GLU A 55 2.37 -23.02 -0.65
CA GLU A 55 3.34 -22.88 -1.73
C GLU A 55 4.67 -22.29 -1.25
N THR A 56 4.60 -21.26 -0.40
CA THR A 56 5.81 -20.65 0.17
C THR A 56 6.58 -21.65 1.00
N LEU A 57 5.90 -22.45 1.84
CA LEU A 57 6.52 -23.51 2.62
C LEU A 57 7.14 -24.59 1.73
N HIS A 58 6.42 -25.02 0.70
CA HIS A 58 6.92 -26.00 -0.27
C HIS A 58 8.20 -25.50 -0.96
N HIS A 59 8.21 -24.24 -1.43
CA HIS A 59 9.38 -23.63 -2.07
C HIS A 59 10.55 -23.45 -1.08
N ALA A 60 10.26 -23.21 0.21
CA ALA A 60 11.28 -23.08 1.27
C ALA A 60 11.81 -24.43 1.76
N GLY A 61 11.18 -25.55 1.41
CA GLY A 61 11.47 -26.87 1.97
C GLY A 61 11.20 -26.93 3.47
N LEU A 62 10.17 -26.22 3.96
CA LEU A 62 9.80 -26.17 5.39
C LEU A 62 8.49 -26.89 5.64
N GLY A 63 8.46 -27.65 6.74
CA GLY A 63 7.22 -28.12 7.35
C GLY A 63 6.58 -27.04 8.22
N THR A 64 5.29 -27.16 8.50
CA THR A 64 4.54 -26.24 9.35
C THR A 64 5.07 -26.17 10.78
N ASP A 65 5.61 -27.28 11.28
CA ASP A 65 6.23 -27.43 12.59
C ASP A 65 7.61 -26.74 12.73
N GLN A 66 8.20 -26.34 11.60
CA GLN A 66 9.49 -25.67 11.54
C GLN A 66 9.35 -24.13 11.48
N VAL A 67 8.11 -23.60 11.46
CA VAL A 67 7.85 -22.16 11.47
C VAL A 67 7.67 -21.68 12.90
N ASP A 68 8.56 -20.78 13.32
CA ASP A 68 8.57 -20.25 14.70
C ASP A 68 7.51 -19.14 14.89
N LEU A 69 7.17 -18.39 13.82
CA LEU A 69 6.31 -17.21 13.91
C LEU A 69 5.63 -16.93 12.58
N VAL A 70 4.35 -16.55 12.64
CA VAL A 70 3.60 -16.03 11.50
C VAL A 70 3.13 -14.61 11.81
N LEU A 71 3.53 -13.66 10.97
CA LEU A 71 3.17 -12.26 11.02
C LEU A 71 2.26 -11.92 9.84
N ALA A 72 1.23 -11.11 10.06
CA ALA A 72 0.38 -10.64 8.99
C ALA A 72 0.12 -9.14 9.12
N SER A 73 0.18 -8.44 7.99
CA SER A 73 -0.03 -6.99 7.87
C SER A 73 -0.91 -6.65 6.67
N GLY A 74 -1.27 -5.41 6.55
CA GLY A 74 -2.11 -4.91 5.46
C GLY A 74 -3.59 -5.16 5.70
N MET A 75 -4.35 -5.25 4.62
CA MET A 75 -5.82 -5.32 4.67
C MET A 75 -6.37 -6.58 5.33
N ILE A 76 -5.56 -7.61 5.56
CA ILE A 76 -5.95 -8.80 6.35
C ILE A 76 -6.40 -8.43 7.75
N THR A 77 -5.91 -7.30 8.29
CA THR A 77 -6.24 -6.77 9.63
C THR A 77 -7.38 -5.74 9.61
N SER A 78 -8.08 -5.59 8.49
CA SER A 78 -9.26 -4.70 8.37
C SER A 78 -10.56 -5.45 8.70
N ASN A 79 -11.67 -4.71 8.78
CA ASN A 79 -13.02 -5.28 8.91
C ASN A 79 -13.41 -6.20 7.73
N MET A 80 -12.83 -5.97 6.55
CA MET A 80 -12.99 -6.82 5.35
C MET A 80 -11.97 -7.95 5.29
N GLY A 81 -10.97 -7.94 6.18
CA GLY A 81 -9.94 -8.97 6.30
C GLY A 81 -10.38 -10.17 7.13
N LEU A 82 -9.41 -10.96 7.57
CA LEU A 82 -9.67 -12.17 8.34
C LEU A 82 -9.87 -11.89 9.84
N HIS A 83 -9.22 -10.87 10.38
CA HIS A 83 -9.37 -10.46 11.77
C HIS A 83 -9.13 -8.96 11.91
N GLU A 84 -10.12 -8.23 12.38
CA GLU A 84 -10.02 -6.78 12.53
C GLU A 84 -9.14 -6.38 13.72
N VAL A 85 -8.14 -5.53 13.46
CA VAL A 85 -7.29 -4.91 14.48
C VAL A 85 -7.46 -3.40 14.39
N PRO A 86 -7.79 -2.71 15.50
CA PRO A 86 -7.91 -1.25 15.54
C PRO A 86 -6.59 -0.57 15.11
N HIS A 87 -6.69 0.58 14.45
CA HIS A 87 -5.52 1.38 14.11
C HIS A 87 -4.87 1.98 15.35
N LEU A 88 -3.55 2.02 15.37
CA LEU A 88 -2.79 2.89 16.27
C LEU A 88 -2.98 4.36 15.90
N LEU A 89 -2.99 5.21 16.91
CA LEU A 89 -2.90 6.66 16.71
C LEU A 89 -1.44 7.07 16.50
N ALA A 90 -1.19 7.86 15.48
CA ALA A 90 0.10 8.54 15.33
C ALA A 90 0.37 9.48 16.55
N PRO A 91 1.64 9.68 17.00
CA PRO A 91 2.85 9.10 16.41
C PRO A 91 3.07 7.64 16.81
N ALA A 92 3.54 6.82 15.88
CA ALA A 92 3.83 5.41 16.11
C ALA A 92 5.11 4.99 15.35
N GLY A 93 6.03 4.35 16.04
CA GLY A 93 7.24 3.78 15.47
C GLY A 93 7.26 2.26 15.61
N MET A 94 8.41 1.64 15.36
CA MET A 94 8.61 0.19 15.44
C MET A 94 8.19 -0.39 16.80
N GLY A 95 8.55 0.31 17.88
CA GLY A 95 8.24 -0.16 19.25
C GLY A 95 6.75 -0.15 19.55
N GLU A 96 6.06 0.91 19.17
CA GLU A 96 4.61 1.05 19.36
C GLU A 96 3.84 0.04 18.50
N LEU A 97 4.26 -0.17 17.25
CA LEU A 97 3.68 -1.18 16.37
C LEU A 97 3.85 -2.58 16.95
N ALA A 98 5.06 -2.94 17.38
CA ALA A 98 5.35 -4.25 17.97
C ALA A 98 4.55 -4.50 19.26
N ALA A 99 4.43 -3.47 20.12
CA ALA A 99 3.68 -3.56 21.38
C ALA A 99 2.16 -3.69 21.17
N ALA A 100 1.65 -3.20 20.04
CA ALA A 100 0.23 -3.22 19.71
C ALA A 100 -0.19 -4.38 18.79
N MET A 101 0.73 -5.27 18.44
CA MET A 101 0.41 -6.48 17.69
C MET A 101 -0.56 -7.37 18.48
N VAL A 102 -1.47 -8.00 17.75
CA VAL A 102 -2.48 -8.90 18.33
C VAL A 102 -2.24 -10.32 17.83
N ALA A 103 -2.08 -11.26 18.75
CA ALA A 103 -2.06 -12.68 18.43
C ALA A 103 -3.52 -13.20 18.34
N ALA A 104 -3.94 -13.61 17.15
CA ALA A 104 -5.29 -14.10 16.92
C ALA A 104 -5.30 -15.50 16.32
N PRO A 105 -6.20 -16.40 16.76
CA PRO A 105 -6.41 -17.68 16.10
C PRO A 105 -7.16 -17.45 14.78
N ILE A 106 -6.56 -17.89 13.68
CA ILE A 106 -7.18 -17.89 12.34
C ILE A 106 -6.98 -19.29 11.75
N PRO A 107 -7.72 -20.29 12.25
CA PRO A 107 -7.50 -21.71 11.92
C PRO A 107 -7.71 -22.03 10.43
N ALA A 108 -8.42 -21.17 9.70
CA ALA A 108 -8.59 -21.30 8.26
C ALA A 108 -7.28 -21.16 7.48
N ILE A 109 -6.28 -20.44 8.03
CA ILE A 109 -5.01 -20.20 7.34
C ILE A 109 -3.81 -20.81 8.07
N TRP A 110 -3.84 -20.86 9.42
CA TRP A 110 -2.73 -21.35 10.23
C TRP A 110 -3.20 -21.98 11.54
N HIS A 111 -2.53 -23.05 11.99
CA HIS A 111 -2.91 -23.83 13.17
C HIS A 111 -2.52 -23.19 14.51
N GLN A 112 -1.58 -22.23 14.50
CA GLN A 112 -1.17 -21.45 15.68
C GLN A 112 -1.69 -20.02 15.55
N PRO A 113 -1.66 -19.21 16.63
CA PRO A 113 -2.01 -17.82 16.53
C PRO A 113 -1.14 -17.07 15.51
N VAL A 114 -1.77 -16.24 14.67
CA VAL A 114 -1.11 -15.33 13.73
C VAL A 114 -0.96 -13.98 14.41
N TRP A 115 0.22 -13.41 14.37
CA TRP A 115 0.49 -12.07 14.90
C TRP A 115 0.13 -11.01 13.86
N LEU A 116 -0.81 -10.18 14.21
CA LEU A 116 -1.41 -9.17 13.33
C LEU A 116 -0.84 -7.79 13.65
N VAL A 117 -0.25 -7.15 12.66
CA VAL A 117 0.30 -5.79 12.78
C VAL A 117 -0.86 -4.79 12.58
N PRO A 118 -1.12 -3.86 13.53
CA PRO A 118 -2.14 -2.84 13.36
C PRO A 118 -1.75 -1.82 12.29
N GLY A 119 -2.73 -1.27 11.58
CA GLY A 119 -2.53 -0.06 10.78
C GLY A 119 -2.29 1.16 11.66
N VAL A 120 -1.92 2.29 11.03
CA VAL A 120 -1.74 3.59 11.71
C VAL A 120 -2.73 4.60 11.12
N ARG A 121 -3.29 5.47 11.96
CA ARG A 121 -4.13 6.60 11.54
C ARG A 121 -3.66 7.92 12.13
N ASN A 122 -3.98 9.00 11.43
CA ASN A 122 -3.71 10.34 11.92
C ASN A 122 -4.45 10.60 13.24
N ARG A 123 -3.86 11.41 14.09
CA ARG A 123 -4.50 11.84 15.36
C ARG A 123 -5.45 12.99 15.06
N VAL A 124 -6.73 12.68 14.96
CA VAL A 124 -7.81 13.66 14.86
C VAL A 124 -8.88 13.28 15.90
N ASP A 125 -9.12 14.13 16.88
CA ASP A 125 -10.00 13.81 17.99
C ASP A 125 -11.49 13.80 17.59
N HIS A 126 -11.90 14.79 16.80
CA HIS A 126 -13.27 14.90 16.29
C HIS A 126 -13.26 15.22 14.81
N ILE A 127 -13.74 14.27 13.99
CA ILE A 127 -13.79 14.40 12.53
C ILE A 127 -15.12 15.04 12.13
N GLY A 128 -15.02 16.09 11.31
CA GLY A 128 -16.17 16.78 10.72
C GLY A 128 -15.79 17.37 9.36
N LEU A 129 -16.75 17.95 8.66
CA LEU A 129 -16.55 18.55 7.33
C LEU A 129 -15.48 19.65 7.30
N HIS A 130 -15.18 20.25 8.44
CA HIS A 130 -14.20 21.33 8.57
C HIS A 130 -12.74 20.85 8.70
N ASN A 131 -12.52 19.58 8.94
CA ASN A 131 -11.21 19.00 9.17
C ASN A 131 -11.05 17.55 8.68
N VAL A 132 -11.98 17.08 7.82
CA VAL A 132 -11.96 15.70 7.32
C VAL A 132 -10.64 15.38 6.59
N GLU A 133 -10.05 16.35 5.93
CA GLU A 133 -8.77 16.23 5.22
C GLU A 133 -7.56 16.04 6.13
N ALA A 134 -7.69 16.33 7.43
CA ALA A 134 -6.64 16.05 8.42
C ALA A 134 -6.62 14.57 8.83
N MET A 135 -7.73 13.85 8.62
CA MET A 135 -7.82 12.42 8.92
C MET A 135 -7.38 11.60 7.72
N ASP A 136 -6.48 10.68 8.00
CA ASP A 136 -6.08 9.64 7.05
C ASP A 136 -5.60 8.41 7.81
N MET A 137 -5.45 7.29 7.11
CA MET A 137 -5.05 6.03 7.70
C MET A 137 -4.27 5.19 6.69
N MET A 138 -3.50 4.25 7.21
CA MET A 138 -2.75 3.29 6.42
C MET A 138 -2.88 1.88 7.00
N ARG A 139 -2.76 0.88 6.13
CA ARG A 139 -2.77 -0.53 6.49
C ARG A 139 -1.88 -1.34 5.54
N GLY A 140 -0.66 -1.60 6.01
CA GLY A 140 0.44 -2.21 5.25
C GLY A 140 1.58 -1.23 5.07
N GLU A 141 1.32 0.02 4.69
CA GLU A 141 2.34 1.03 4.43
C GLU A 141 3.12 1.44 5.70
N GLU A 142 2.57 1.24 6.89
CA GLU A 142 3.31 1.42 8.15
C GLU A 142 4.47 0.42 8.26
N VAL A 143 4.28 -0.82 7.81
CA VAL A 143 5.33 -1.85 7.82
C VAL A 143 6.39 -1.52 6.78
N GLU A 144 5.98 -1.15 5.57
CA GLU A 144 6.91 -0.72 4.51
C GLU A 144 7.71 0.51 4.95
N SER A 145 7.07 1.49 5.58
CA SER A 145 7.72 2.70 6.09
C SER A 145 8.76 2.37 7.15
N MET A 146 8.44 1.52 8.13
CA MET A 146 9.39 1.11 9.16
C MET A 146 10.55 0.29 8.59
N ALA A 147 10.29 -0.55 7.59
CA ALA A 147 11.35 -1.28 6.88
C ALA A 147 12.31 -0.32 6.16
N LEU A 148 11.78 0.70 5.47
CA LEU A 148 12.59 1.74 4.82
C LEU A 148 13.39 2.56 5.82
N VAL A 149 12.78 2.99 6.92
CA VAL A 149 13.47 3.70 8.01
C VAL A 149 14.69 2.91 8.49
N LYS A 150 14.50 1.61 8.74
CA LYS A 150 15.58 0.73 9.21
C LYS A 150 16.64 0.51 8.13
N ARG A 151 16.22 0.22 6.90
CA ARG A 151 17.12 -0.13 5.79
C ARG A 151 17.97 1.05 5.33
N LEU A 152 17.39 2.26 5.30
CA LEU A 152 18.05 3.47 4.85
C LEU A 152 18.66 4.29 6.00
N ASN A 153 18.50 3.81 7.24
CA ASN A 153 18.97 4.49 8.46
C ASN A 153 18.50 5.96 8.53
N ILE A 154 17.19 6.16 8.33
CA ILE A 154 16.59 7.52 8.37
C ILE A 154 16.55 7.98 9.82
N CYS A 155 17.34 8.98 10.17
CA CYS A 155 17.48 9.51 11.54
C CYS A 155 16.93 10.94 11.70
N GLU A 156 16.44 11.56 10.63
CA GLU A 156 15.92 12.93 10.61
C GLU A 156 14.44 12.93 10.19
N PRO A 157 13.69 14.01 10.47
CA PRO A 157 12.34 14.16 9.94
C PRO A 157 12.33 14.02 8.41
N ALA A 158 11.43 13.20 7.91
CA ALA A 158 11.37 12.85 6.50
C ALA A 158 9.93 12.61 6.04
N VAL A 159 9.73 12.57 4.73
CA VAL A 159 8.50 12.10 4.11
C VAL A 159 8.85 10.93 3.22
N ILE A 160 8.26 9.77 3.51
CA ILE A 160 8.31 8.60 2.62
C ILE A 160 7.18 8.71 1.62
N VAL A 161 7.49 8.57 0.34
CA VAL A 161 6.51 8.53 -0.73
C VAL A 161 6.40 7.09 -1.23
N LEU A 162 5.21 6.52 -1.12
CA LEU A 162 4.88 5.17 -1.59
C LEU A 162 3.94 5.31 -2.80
N PRO A 163 4.48 5.28 -4.03
CA PRO A 163 3.67 5.39 -5.24
C PRO A 163 2.78 4.15 -5.43
N GLY A 164 1.57 4.38 -5.91
CA GLY A 164 0.62 3.32 -6.21
C GLY A 164 -0.66 3.87 -6.82
N SER A 165 -1.68 3.04 -6.99
CA SER A 165 -3.04 3.51 -7.34
C SER A 165 -3.51 4.57 -6.34
N HIS A 166 -3.29 4.31 -5.06
CA HIS A 166 -3.44 5.23 -3.95
C HIS A 166 -2.04 5.60 -3.44
N SER A 167 -1.46 6.66 -3.99
CA SER A 167 -0.12 7.11 -3.55
C SER A 167 -0.20 7.68 -2.14
N LYS A 168 0.71 7.23 -1.28
CA LYS A 168 0.75 7.62 0.13
C LYS A 168 2.01 8.41 0.46
N PHE A 169 1.83 9.46 1.25
CA PHE A 169 2.88 10.30 1.79
C PHE A 169 2.91 10.12 3.30
N VAL A 170 3.93 9.46 3.81
CA VAL A 170 4.07 9.12 5.23
C VAL A 170 5.09 10.05 5.88
N SER A 171 4.65 10.85 6.84
CA SER A 171 5.51 11.79 7.57
C SER A 171 6.16 11.11 8.77
N LEU A 172 7.46 11.33 8.93
CA LEU A 172 8.28 10.81 10.03
C LEU A 172 8.85 11.95 10.86
N ASP A 173 8.94 11.74 12.19
CA ASP A 173 9.70 12.61 13.09
C ASP A 173 11.17 12.16 13.24
N GLY A 174 11.97 12.97 13.94
CA GLY A 174 13.38 12.65 14.23
C GLY A 174 13.59 11.46 15.18
N ALA A 175 12.52 10.93 15.78
CA ALA A 175 12.53 9.71 16.58
C ALA A 175 12.11 8.46 15.77
N GLN A 176 12.08 8.56 14.45
CA GLN A 176 11.71 7.48 13.52
C GLN A 176 10.26 6.99 13.68
N ARG A 177 9.35 7.86 14.10
CA ARG A 177 7.93 7.52 14.27
C ARG A 177 7.10 8.14 13.15
N ILE A 178 6.12 7.41 12.68
CA ILE A 178 5.08 7.90 11.77
C ILE A 178 4.23 8.93 12.54
N THR A 179 4.23 10.18 12.10
CA THR A 179 3.43 11.25 12.69
C THR A 179 2.09 11.45 12.01
N GLY A 180 1.93 10.93 10.82
CA GLY A 180 0.71 10.94 10.03
C GLY A 180 0.96 10.56 8.59
N CYS A 181 -0.11 10.53 7.80
CA CYS A 181 -0.03 10.28 6.37
C CYS A 181 -1.06 11.10 5.60
N VAL A 182 -0.83 11.20 4.29
CA VAL A 182 -1.79 11.74 3.31
C VAL A 182 -1.86 10.77 2.14
N THR A 183 -3.07 10.37 1.79
CA THR A 183 -3.35 9.47 0.66
C THR A 183 -3.95 10.27 -0.50
N THR A 184 -3.53 9.96 -1.70
CA THR A 184 -4.11 10.52 -2.93
C THR A 184 -4.51 9.41 -3.89
N LEU A 185 -5.52 9.66 -4.72
CA LEU A 185 -5.92 8.78 -5.83
C LEU A 185 -5.06 8.99 -7.08
N ALA A 186 -3.81 9.48 -6.93
CA ALA A 186 -3.02 9.95 -8.06
C ALA A 186 -2.82 8.89 -9.14
N GLY A 187 -2.47 7.66 -8.77
CA GLY A 187 -2.25 6.59 -9.75
C GLY A 187 -3.55 6.12 -10.40
N GLU A 188 -4.64 6.02 -9.64
CA GLU A 188 -5.95 5.64 -10.17
C GLU A 188 -6.50 6.72 -11.11
N LEU A 189 -6.40 7.99 -10.73
CA LEU A 189 -6.80 9.11 -11.59
C LEU A 189 -5.96 9.14 -12.87
N LEU A 190 -4.64 8.95 -12.78
CA LEU A 190 -3.77 8.88 -13.94
C LEU A 190 -4.21 7.75 -14.88
N GLN A 191 -4.47 6.56 -14.37
CA GLN A 191 -4.98 5.43 -15.14
C GLN A 191 -6.30 5.75 -15.85
N VAL A 192 -7.28 6.29 -15.12
CA VAL A 192 -8.59 6.63 -15.67
C VAL A 192 -8.49 7.75 -16.71
N ILE A 193 -7.74 8.80 -16.44
CA ILE A 193 -7.57 9.94 -17.36
C ILE A 193 -6.91 9.47 -18.65
N THR A 194 -5.86 8.66 -18.57
CA THR A 194 -5.11 8.16 -19.73
C THR A 194 -5.93 7.21 -20.60
N HIS A 195 -6.72 6.31 -20.00
CA HIS A 195 -7.36 5.22 -20.77
C HIS A 195 -8.86 5.39 -20.97
N ASN A 196 -9.54 6.12 -20.09
CA ASN A 196 -11.00 6.14 -20.03
C ASN A 196 -11.63 7.54 -20.26
N THR A 197 -10.84 8.51 -20.76
CA THR A 197 -11.33 9.84 -21.10
C THR A 197 -11.06 10.15 -22.57
N ILE A 198 -11.53 11.34 -23.03
CA ILE A 198 -11.24 11.85 -24.37
C ILE A 198 -9.73 12.02 -24.63
N LEU A 199 -8.92 12.06 -23.59
CA LEU A 199 -7.46 12.19 -23.70
C LEU A 199 -6.77 10.90 -24.17
N ALA A 200 -7.43 9.75 -24.07
CA ALA A 200 -6.88 8.48 -24.52
C ALA A 200 -6.35 8.51 -25.96
N SER A 201 -7.09 9.24 -26.86
CA SER A 201 -6.66 9.41 -28.24
C SER A 201 -5.47 10.37 -28.44
N SER A 202 -5.22 11.24 -27.48
CA SER A 202 -4.10 12.19 -27.50
C SER A 202 -2.84 11.64 -26.82
N LEU A 203 -2.98 10.54 -26.06
CA LEU A 203 -1.92 9.89 -25.28
C LEU A 203 -1.60 8.48 -25.81
N ASP A 204 -2.17 8.11 -26.96
CA ASP A 204 -2.08 6.75 -27.54
C ASP A 204 -2.39 5.63 -26.53
N SER A 205 -3.24 5.93 -25.55
CA SER A 205 -3.67 5.06 -24.46
C SER A 205 -2.50 4.46 -23.65
N GLY A 206 -1.40 5.19 -23.55
CA GLY A 206 -0.19 4.76 -22.84
C GLY A 206 0.41 5.83 -21.93
N PHE A 207 1.37 5.42 -21.13
CA PHE A 207 2.24 6.32 -20.38
C PHE A 207 3.52 6.54 -21.15
N ALA A 208 4.19 7.69 -20.94
CA ALA A 208 5.49 7.96 -21.54
C ALA A 208 6.53 6.92 -21.08
N ASP A 209 7.34 6.45 -22.02
CA ASP A 209 8.44 5.51 -21.75
C ASP A 209 9.61 6.20 -21.02
N GLU A 210 9.76 7.52 -21.26
CA GLU A 210 10.76 8.36 -20.61
C GLU A 210 10.11 9.61 -20.04
N ILE A 211 10.64 10.11 -18.91
CA ILE A 211 10.14 11.31 -18.27
C ILE A 211 10.89 12.52 -18.79
N ASP A 212 10.22 13.36 -19.59
CA ASP A 212 10.70 14.69 -19.90
C ASP A 212 10.47 15.62 -18.69
N ARG A 213 11.56 16.06 -18.08
CA ARG A 213 11.52 16.91 -16.87
C ARG A 213 10.85 18.26 -17.12
N GLU A 214 11.06 18.87 -18.27
CA GLU A 214 10.52 20.20 -18.59
C GLU A 214 9.00 20.11 -18.76
N MET A 215 8.53 19.12 -19.49
CA MET A 215 7.09 18.85 -19.70
C MET A 215 6.40 18.47 -18.40
N LEU A 216 7.00 17.63 -17.57
CA LEU A 216 6.47 17.29 -16.25
C LEU A 216 6.29 18.51 -15.37
N LEU A 217 7.32 19.39 -15.29
CA LEU A 217 7.24 20.62 -14.50
C LEU A 217 6.28 21.65 -15.09
N ALA A 218 6.13 21.71 -16.40
CA ALA A 218 5.14 22.57 -17.05
C ALA A 218 3.70 22.10 -16.72
N GLY A 219 3.43 20.81 -16.81
CA GLY A 219 2.17 20.22 -16.39
C GLY A 219 1.82 20.47 -14.94
N ALA A 220 2.79 20.26 -14.03
CA ALA A 220 2.62 20.52 -12.60
C ALA A 220 2.32 22.01 -12.30
N ARG A 221 3.02 22.94 -12.94
CA ARG A 221 2.76 24.38 -12.83
C ARG A 221 1.37 24.73 -13.37
N SER A 222 1.00 24.18 -14.52
CA SER A 222 -0.34 24.38 -15.12
C SER A 222 -1.44 23.90 -14.17
N ALA A 223 -1.31 22.68 -13.65
CA ALA A 223 -2.31 22.13 -12.72
C ALA A 223 -2.46 22.98 -11.45
N LYS A 224 -1.36 23.52 -10.94
CA LYS A 224 -1.36 24.45 -9.78
C LYS A 224 -2.05 25.78 -10.08
N GLN A 225 -1.90 26.32 -11.30
CA GLN A 225 -2.41 27.64 -11.68
C GLN A 225 -3.88 27.62 -12.10
N ILE A 226 -4.30 26.62 -12.87
CA ILE A 226 -5.62 26.58 -13.52
C ILE A 226 -6.47 25.38 -13.10
N GLY A 227 -5.97 24.55 -12.17
CA GLY A 227 -6.64 23.35 -11.69
C GLY A 227 -6.42 22.13 -12.60
N LEU A 228 -6.50 20.95 -11.99
CA LEU A 228 -6.16 19.67 -12.63
C LEU A 228 -7.01 19.42 -13.89
N GLY A 229 -8.32 19.58 -13.82
CA GLY A 229 -9.22 19.30 -14.94
C GLY A 229 -8.91 20.13 -16.19
N ARG A 230 -8.62 21.44 -16.03
CA ARG A 230 -8.25 22.30 -17.16
C ARG A 230 -6.84 21.97 -17.67
N ALA A 231 -5.89 21.70 -16.79
CA ALA A 231 -4.54 21.29 -17.16
C ALA A 231 -4.55 19.99 -17.97
N CYS A 232 -5.31 18.98 -17.57
CA CYS A 232 -5.50 17.75 -18.32
C CYS A 232 -6.05 18.01 -19.72
N PHE A 233 -7.06 18.88 -19.88
CA PHE A 233 -7.60 19.20 -21.21
C PHE A 233 -6.59 19.92 -22.09
N SER A 234 -5.62 20.61 -21.53
CA SER A 234 -4.54 21.25 -22.29
C SER A 234 -3.68 20.26 -23.09
N VAL A 235 -3.57 19.00 -22.64
CA VAL A 235 -2.90 17.93 -23.38
C VAL A 235 -3.55 17.74 -24.76
N ARG A 236 -4.89 17.68 -24.82
CA ARG A 236 -5.59 17.58 -26.09
C ARG A 236 -5.41 18.84 -26.95
N THR A 237 -5.33 20.02 -26.35
CA THR A 237 -5.06 21.27 -27.07
C THR A 237 -3.67 21.26 -27.68
N LEU A 238 -2.67 20.79 -26.95
CA LEU A 238 -1.31 20.62 -27.47
C LEU A 238 -1.27 19.63 -28.61
N ASP A 239 -1.86 18.46 -28.47
CA ASP A 239 -1.96 17.44 -29.53
C ASP A 239 -2.57 17.99 -30.84
N GLN A 240 -3.58 18.82 -30.74
CA GLN A 240 -4.31 19.32 -31.91
C GLN A 240 -3.71 20.56 -32.58
N PHE A 241 -3.00 21.40 -31.82
CA PHE A 241 -2.58 22.73 -32.29
C PHE A 241 -1.06 22.96 -32.23
N THR A 242 -0.28 21.98 -31.84
CA THR A 242 1.17 22.10 -31.76
C THR A 242 1.87 20.96 -32.51
N VAL A 243 3.17 21.09 -32.64
CA VAL A 243 4.04 20.09 -33.27
C VAL A 243 4.83 19.25 -32.23
N TYR A 244 4.37 19.24 -30.97
CA TYR A 244 5.02 18.39 -29.96
C TYR A 244 4.77 16.92 -30.25
N ASP A 245 5.78 16.09 -30.03
CA ASP A 245 5.65 14.65 -30.07
C ASP A 245 4.71 14.19 -28.94
N ARG A 246 3.84 13.23 -29.23
CA ARG A 246 2.90 12.65 -28.27
C ARG A 246 3.59 11.90 -27.12
N ASN A 247 4.85 11.49 -27.34
CA ASN A 247 5.67 10.78 -26.39
C ASN A 247 6.59 11.71 -25.56
N ALA A 248 6.47 13.02 -25.72
CA ALA A 248 7.26 14.01 -24.99
C ALA A 248 6.62 14.47 -23.66
#